data_16cefe2f881000c5fa0e47d7ed1cac7e
#
_entry.id   16cefe2f881000c5fa0e47d7ed1cac7e
#
_cell.length_a   1.000
_cell.length_b   1.000
_cell.length_c   1.000
_cell.angle_alpha   90.00
_cell.angle_beta   90.00
_cell.angle_gamma   90.00
#
_symmetry.space_group_name_H-M   'P 1'
#
loop_
_entity.id
_entity.type
_entity.pdbx_description
1 polymer ?
#
loop_
_entity_poly.entity_id
_entity_poly.type
_entity_poly.pdbx_seq_one_letter_code
_entity_poly.pdbx_strand_id
1 'polypeptide(L)'
;MINARDLWYKILSSQIETGTPYMLYKDACNIKSNQKNLGTIKSSNLCTEILEYTDKDETAVCNLASIALPKMVTIPEGKVR
;
A
#
# COMPACT_ATOMS: atom_id res chain seq x y z
N MET A 1 30.58 5.44 -1.10
CA MET A 1 29.73 5.35 0.10
C MET A 1 28.87 6.63 0.16
N ILE A 2 27.57 6.52 0.38
CA ILE A 2 26.65 7.67 0.44
C ILE A 2 26.33 7.94 1.90
N ASN A 3 26.28 9.23 2.28
CA ASN A 3 25.85 9.63 3.61
C ASN A 3 24.34 9.38 3.75
N ALA A 4 23.91 8.63 4.76
CA ALA A 4 22.50 8.25 4.94
C ALA A 4 21.58 9.47 5.19
N ARG A 5 22.08 10.50 5.88
CA ARG A 5 21.33 11.73 6.13
C ARG A 5 21.10 12.53 4.85
N ASP A 6 22.11 12.61 4.00
CA ASP A 6 21.98 13.31 2.72
C ASP A 6 20.98 12.61 1.80
N LEU A 7 21.00 11.27 1.76
CA LEU A 7 20.00 10.48 1.04
C LEU A 7 18.59 10.73 1.61
N TRP A 8 18.45 10.73 2.93
CA TRP A 8 17.18 11.00 3.58
C TRP A 8 16.61 12.37 3.22
N TYR A 9 17.42 13.42 3.25
CA TYR A 9 16.99 14.76 2.84
C TYR A 9 16.59 14.83 1.36
N LYS A 10 17.28 14.11 0.49
CA LYS A 10 16.92 14.01 -0.93
C LYS A 10 15.54 13.35 -1.09
N ILE A 11 15.27 12.29 -0.35
CA ILE A 11 13.96 11.62 -0.35
C ILE A 11 12.87 12.58 0.11
N LEU A 12 13.06 13.27 1.23
CA LEU A 12 12.09 14.22 1.76
C LEU A 12 11.81 15.37 0.80
N SER A 13 12.84 15.94 0.18
CA SER A 13 12.69 17.01 -0.81
C SER A 13 11.89 16.54 -2.01
N SER A 14 12.17 15.34 -2.51
CA SER A 14 11.41 14.74 -3.62
C SER A 14 9.93 14.54 -3.26
N GLN A 15 9.65 14.07 -2.05
CA GLN A 15 8.27 13.87 -1.59
C GLN A 15 7.49 15.18 -1.47
N ILE A 16 8.13 16.26 -1.04
CA ILE A 16 7.51 17.58 -0.98
C ILE A 16 7.20 18.12 -2.37
N GLU A 17 8.12 17.94 -3.32
CA GLU A 17 7.98 18.47 -4.68
C GLU A 17 7.03 17.65 -5.55
N THR A 18 7.05 16.32 -5.43
CA THR A 18 6.39 15.41 -6.38
C THR A 18 5.43 14.40 -5.74
N GLY A 19 5.45 14.24 -4.42
CA GLY A 19 4.71 13.18 -3.71
C GLY A 19 5.35 11.79 -3.83
N THR A 20 6.50 11.67 -4.46
CA THR A 20 7.26 10.42 -4.62
C THR A 20 8.70 10.57 -4.15
N PRO A 21 9.42 9.50 -3.83
CA PRO A 21 9.02 8.09 -3.83
C PRO A 21 8.08 7.75 -2.68
N TYR A 22 7.24 6.72 -2.84
CA TYR A 22 6.55 6.11 -1.72
C TYR A 22 7.54 5.38 -0.82
N MET A 23 7.33 5.49 0.48
CA MET A 23 8.22 4.89 1.47
C MET A 23 7.47 3.80 2.25
N LEU A 24 8.01 2.60 2.21
CA LEU A 24 7.51 1.47 2.98
C LEU A 24 8.56 1.03 3.99
N TYR A 25 8.11 0.79 5.20
CA TYR A 25 8.95 0.27 6.28
C TYR A 25 8.90 -1.24 6.26
N LYS A 26 9.92 -1.84 5.67
CA LYS A 26 10.03 -3.28 5.41
C LYS A 26 9.75 -4.13 6.66
N ASP A 27 10.33 -3.78 7.78
CA ASP A 27 10.20 -4.58 8.99
C ASP A 27 8.79 -4.47 9.59
N ALA A 28 8.21 -3.27 9.61
CA ALA A 28 6.82 -3.06 10.05
C ALA A 28 5.83 -3.81 9.14
N CYS A 29 6.04 -3.79 7.84
CA CYS A 29 5.23 -4.53 6.88
C CYS A 29 5.26 -6.04 7.18
N ASN A 30 6.44 -6.60 7.41
CA ASN A 30 6.59 -8.03 7.67
C ASN A 30 6.08 -8.45 9.06
N ILE A 31 6.21 -7.58 10.06
CA ILE A 31 5.66 -7.85 11.40
C ILE A 31 4.14 -7.91 11.37
N LYS A 32 3.49 -7.02 10.63
CA LYS A 32 2.02 -6.94 10.54
C LYS A 32 1.40 -7.84 9.48
N SER A 33 2.17 -8.42 8.58
CA SER A 33 1.66 -9.26 7.52
C SER A 33 0.91 -10.47 8.08
N ASN A 34 -0.23 -10.79 7.49
CA ASN A 34 -0.95 -12.04 7.73
C ASN A 34 -0.37 -13.24 6.95
N GLN A 35 0.66 -13.01 6.14
CA GLN A 35 1.35 -14.02 5.34
C GLN A 35 2.77 -14.33 5.85
N LYS A 36 3.11 -13.95 7.08
CA LYS A 36 4.46 -14.20 7.66
C LYS A 36 4.85 -15.67 7.73
N ASN A 37 3.87 -16.57 7.77
CA ASN A 37 4.09 -18.02 7.72
C ASN A 37 4.57 -18.51 6.36
N LEU A 38 4.36 -17.72 5.29
CA LEU A 38 4.81 -18.07 3.94
C LEU A 38 6.23 -17.58 3.66
N GLY A 39 6.60 -16.42 4.15
CA GLY A 39 7.92 -15.85 3.96
C GLY A 39 7.96 -14.35 4.16
N THR A 40 9.05 -13.74 3.72
CA THR A 40 9.31 -12.31 3.84
C THR A 40 8.78 -11.56 2.61
N ILE A 41 7.98 -10.53 2.84
CA ILE A 41 7.54 -9.60 1.80
C ILE A 41 8.73 -8.70 1.44
N LYS A 42 9.10 -8.68 0.16
CA LYS A 42 10.29 -7.99 -0.35
C LYS A 42 9.96 -6.73 -1.12
N SER A 43 8.75 -6.62 -1.65
CA SER A 43 8.33 -5.53 -2.51
C SER A 43 6.84 -5.31 -2.45
N SER A 44 6.39 -4.20 -3.01
CA SER A 44 4.99 -3.86 -3.24
C SER A 44 4.82 -3.47 -4.71
N ASN A 45 3.60 -3.16 -5.12
CA ASN A 45 3.33 -2.64 -6.45
C ASN A 45 3.57 -1.12 -6.54
N LEU A 46 3.29 -0.52 -7.69
CA LEU A 46 3.56 0.89 -7.96
C LEU A 46 2.89 1.84 -6.97
N CYS A 47 1.62 1.62 -6.65
CA CYS A 47 0.85 2.50 -5.76
C CYS A 47 0.90 2.08 -4.28
N THR A 48 1.64 1.02 -3.96
CA THR A 48 1.86 0.48 -2.61
C THR A 48 0.63 -0.09 -1.89
N GLU A 49 -0.49 -0.25 -2.58
CA GLU A 49 -1.71 -0.82 -2.02
C GLU A 49 -1.66 -2.33 -1.84
N ILE A 50 -0.77 -3.01 -2.57
CA ILE A 50 -0.58 -4.46 -2.50
C ILE A 50 0.69 -4.77 -1.72
N LEU A 51 0.54 -5.51 -0.65
CA LEU A 51 1.63 -5.89 0.23
C LEU A 51 1.49 -7.38 0.57
N GLU A 52 1.76 -8.21 -0.44
CA GLU A 52 1.57 -9.66 -0.38
C GLU A 52 2.88 -10.39 -0.64
N TYR A 53 2.95 -11.63 -0.11
CA TYR A 53 4.10 -12.48 -0.36
C TYR A 53 4.17 -12.90 -1.83
N THR A 54 5.34 -12.80 -2.41
CA THR A 54 5.66 -13.31 -3.74
C THR A 54 7.09 -13.84 -3.78
N ASP A 55 7.31 -14.86 -4.56
CA ASP A 55 8.66 -15.42 -4.79
C ASP A 55 8.82 -15.89 -6.23
N LYS A 56 9.87 -16.67 -6.50
CA LYS A 56 10.14 -17.19 -7.84
C LYS A 56 9.10 -18.18 -8.35
N ASP A 57 8.37 -18.83 -7.46
CA ASP A 57 7.40 -19.88 -7.77
C ASP A 57 5.94 -19.41 -7.56
N GLU A 58 5.73 -18.36 -6.77
CA GLU A 58 4.41 -17.84 -6.43
C GLU A 58 4.30 -16.34 -6.71
N THR A 59 3.31 -15.96 -7.49
CA THR A 59 3.04 -14.56 -7.79
C THR A 59 1.81 -14.07 -7.03
N ALA A 60 1.99 -13.02 -6.25
CA ALA A 60 0.87 -12.34 -5.59
C ALA A 60 -0.06 -11.72 -6.62
N VAL A 61 -1.35 -11.92 -6.44
CA VAL A 61 -2.40 -11.36 -7.31
C VAL A 61 -3.50 -10.76 -6.44
N CYS A 62 -3.94 -9.56 -6.80
CA CYS A 62 -5.04 -8.88 -6.14
C CYS A 62 -6.14 -8.53 -7.15
N ASN A 63 -7.38 -8.83 -6.79
CA ASN A 63 -8.55 -8.37 -7.53
C ASN A 63 -8.98 -7.01 -6.98
N LEU A 64 -8.94 -5.98 -7.83
CA LEU A 64 -9.34 -4.63 -7.47
C LEU A 64 -10.82 -4.43 -7.82
N ALA A 65 -11.58 -3.89 -6.87
CA ALA A 65 -12.99 -3.58 -7.06
C ALA A 65 -13.38 -2.34 -6.25
N SER A 66 -14.43 -1.68 -6.71
CA SER A 66 -15.03 -0.55 -6.01
C SER A 66 -16.56 -0.68 -5.97
N ILE A 67 -17.15 -0.38 -4.82
CA ILE A 67 -18.59 -0.41 -4.61
C ILE A 67 -19.11 1.01 -4.46
N ALA A 68 -20.08 1.40 -5.27
CA ALA A 68 -20.78 2.68 -5.16
C ALA A 68 -21.75 2.67 -3.98
N LEU A 69 -21.26 2.91 -2.78
CA LEU A 69 -22.03 2.85 -1.54
C LEU A 69 -23.35 3.63 -1.57
N PRO A 70 -23.46 4.82 -2.18
CA PRO A 70 -24.71 5.55 -2.24
C PRO A 70 -25.85 4.79 -2.94
N LYS A 71 -25.53 3.87 -3.83
CA LYS A 71 -26.52 3.04 -4.51
C LYS A 71 -27.06 1.88 -3.66
N MET A 72 -26.40 1.61 -2.55
CA MET A 72 -26.80 0.56 -1.61
C MET A 72 -27.74 1.08 -0.51
N VAL A 73 -27.99 2.39 -0.48
CA VAL A 73 -28.85 3.03 0.51
C VAL A 73 -30.25 3.21 -0.07
N THR A 74 -31.25 2.59 0.56
CA THR A 74 -32.65 2.87 0.30
C THR A 74 -33.20 3.81 1.36
N ILE A 75 -33.81 4.90 0.94
CA ILE A 75 -34.50 5.83 1.83
C ILE A 75 -35.98 5.41 1.87
N PRO A 76 -36.51 5.03 3.05
CA PRO A 76 -37.94 4.73 3.16
C PRO A 76 -38.80 5.92 2.73
N GLU A 77 -39.91 5.64 2.04
CA GLU A 77 -40.85 6.66 1.65
C GLU A 77 -41.31 7.51 2.85
N GLY A 78 -41.31 8.83 2.69
CA GLY A 78 -41.73 9.79 3.72
C GLY A 78 -40.58 10.31 4.62
N LYS A 79 -39.32 9.91 4.44
CA LYS A 79 -38.17 10.53 5.10
C LYS A 79 -37.45 11.49 4.15
N VAL A 80 -37.37 12.76 4.55
CA VAL A 80 -36.58 13.78 3.88
C VAL A 80 -35.13 13.67 4.36
N ARG A 81 -34.17 13.92 3.47
CA ARG A 81 -32.73 13.97 3.78
C ARG A 81 -32.44 15.11 4.77
#